data_b10188d3203884cce1edc8d1e8b214f8
#
_entry.id   b10188d3203884cce1edc8d1e8b214f8
#
_cell.length_a   1.000
_cell.length_b   1.000
_cell.length_c   1.000
_cell.angle_alpha   90.00
_cell.angle_beta   90.00
_cell.angle_gamma   90.00
#
_symmetry.space_group_name_H-M   'P 1'
#
loop_
_entity.id
_entity.type
_entity.pdbx_description
1 polymer ?
#
loop_
_entity_poly.entity_id
_entity_poly.type
_entity_poly.pdbx_seq_one_letter_code
_entity_poly.pdbx_strand_id
1 'polypeptide(L)'
;MRLLVAEDQSMLRDALCQLLLLQEDVEEVLQAGDGQEAIRLLETHPVDIAILDIEMPIKTGLEVLEWAKSQQPQLKVVIVTTFKRPGY
;
A
#
# COMPACT_ATOMS: atom_id res chain seq x y z
N MET A 1 10.20 11.54 2.38
CA MET A 1 9.82 10.27 1.73
C MET A 1 8.31 10.16 1.69
N ARG A 2 7.77 9.79 0.55
CA ARG A 2 6.33 9.61 0.38
C ARG A 2 5.99 8.14 0.28
N LEU A 3 4.99 7.73 1.05
CA LEU A 3 4.60 6.33 1.15
C LEU A 3 3.16 6.14 0.69
N LEU A 4 2.86 4.92 0.23
CA LEU A 4 1.49 4.50 -0.03
C LEU A 4 1.23 3.25 0.82
N VAL A 5 0.09 3.24 1.52
CA VAL A 5 -0.37 2.06 2.25
C VAL A 5 -1.65 1.57 1.61
N ALA A 6 -1.65 0.35 1.12
CA ALA A 6 -2.84 -0.27 0.54
C ALA A 6 -3.29 -1.42 1.44
N GLU A 7 -4.46 -1.25 2.02
CA GLU A 7 -5.05 -2.18 2.98
C GLU A 7 -6.56 -1.96 2.99
N ASP A 8 -7.34 -3.01 2.84
CA ASP A 8 -8.79 -2.85 2.74
C ASP A 8 -9.49 -2.63 4.07
N GLN A 9 -8.89 -3.02 5.19
CA GLN A 9 -9.46 -2.75 6.51
C GLN A 9 -9.08 -1.34 6.95
N SER A 10 -10.06 -0.44 7.01
CA SER A 10 -9.79 0.97 7.26
C SER A 10 -9.13 1.23 8.61
N MET A 11 -9.53 0.51 9.66
CA MET A 11 -8.92 0.70 10.98
C MET A 11 -7.45 0.33 10.99
N LEU A 12 -7.12 -0.80 10.37
CA LEU A 12 -5.72 -1.24 10.28
C LEU A 12 -4.92 -0.28 9.40
N ARG A 13 -5.51 0.14 8.28
CA ARG A 13 -4.86 1.09 7.37
C ARG A 13 -4.56 2.41 8.09
N ASP A 14 -5.53 2.93 8.83
CA ASP A 14 -5.33 4.19 9.58
C ASP A 14 -4.25 4.04 10.63
N ALA A 15 -4.23 2.91 11.35
CA ALA A 15 -3.22 2.68 12.38
C ALA A 15 -1.81 2.63 11.77
N LEU A 16 -1.66 1.94 10.65
CA LEU A 16 -0.38 1.87 9.96
C LEU A 16 0.08 3.27 9.50
N CYS A 17 -0.84 4.04 8.95
CA CYS A 17 -0.52 5.39 8.48
C CYS A 17 -0.09 6.29 9.62
N GLN A 18 -0.77 6.21 10.77
CA GLN A 18 -0.41 6.99 11.95
C GLN A 18 1.00 6.68 12.42
N LEU A 19 1.34 5.39 12.47
CA LEU A 19 2.68 4.96 12.90
C LEU A 19 3.76 5.44 11.93
N LEU A 20 3.49 5.35 10.63
CA LEU A 20 4.45 5.76 9.62
C LEU A 20 4.67 7.27 9.63
N LEU A 21 3.62 8.05 9.88
CA LEU A 21 3.73 9.50 9.93
C LEU A 21 4.54 10.00 11.13
N LEU A 22 4.77 9.14 12.12
CA LEU A 22 5.62 9.51 13.26
C LEU A 22 7.11 9.52 12.89
N GLN A 23 7.49 8.94 11.77
CA GLN A 23 8.87 8.90 11.33
C GLN A 23 9.27 10.25 10.73
N GLU A 24 10.44 10.75 11.12
CA GLU A 24 10.89 12.09 10.71
C GLU A 24 11.04 12.24 9.21
N ASP A 25 11.46 11.19 8.52
CA ASP A 25 11.72 11.23 7.09
C ASP A 25 10.48 10.95 6.22
N VAL A 26 9.33 10.74 6.84
CA VAL A 26 8.07 10.52 6.12
C VAL A 26 7.29 11.82 6.02
N GLU A 27 7.13 12.32 4.81
CA GLU A 27 6.41 13.57 4.54
C GLU A 27 4.91 13.34 4.39
N GLU A 28 4.55 12.23 3.75
CA GLU A 28 3.18 11.98 3.36
C GLU A 28 2.92 10.48 3.27
N VAL A 29 1.73 10.05 3.68
CA VAL A 29 1.29 8.67 3.51
C VAL A 29 -0.06 8.70 2.80
N LEU A 30 -0.09 8.16 1.59
CA LEU A 30 -1.32 8.00 0.83
C LEU A 30 -1.99 6.68 1.22
N GLN A 31 -3.30 6.62 1.14
CA GLN A 31 -4.08 5.46 1.54
C GLN A 31 -4.91 4.93 0.39
N ALA A 32 -4.88 3.61 0.22
CA ALA A 32 -5.70 2.93 -0.76
C ALA A 32 -6.44 1.78 -0.08
N GLY A 33 -7.71 1.60 -0.42
CA GLY A 33 -8.54 0.54 0.15
C GLY A 33 -8.56 -0.73 -0.69
N ASP A 34 -7.99 -0.69 -1.88
CA ASP A 34 -7.91 -1.85 -2.78
C ASP A 34 -6.76 -1.65 -3.76
N GLY A 35 -6.45 -2.70 -4.52
CA GLY A 35 -5.33 -2.66 -5.45
C GLY A 35 -5.55 -1.73 -6.64
N GLN A 36 -6.78 -1.57 -7.07
CA GLN A 36 -7.09 -0.68 -8.19
C GLN A 36 -6.82 0.78 -7.79
N GLU A 37 -7.25 1.16 -6.60
CA GLU A 37 -6.99 2.50 -6.08
C GLU A 37 -5.50 2.73 -5.86
N ALA A 38 -4.79 1.69 -5.39
CA ALA A 38 -3.34 1.77 -5.22
C ALA A 38 -2.65 2.09 -6.54
N ILE A 39 -3.02 1.41 -7.61
CA ILE A 39 -2.43 1.66 -8.93
C ILE A 39 -2.73 3.08 -9.39
N ARG A 40 -3.98 3.53 -9.22
CA ARG A 40 -4.38 4.87 -9.61
C ARG A 40 -3.57 5.93 -8.88
N LEU A 41 -3.35 5.74 -7.59
CA LEU A 41 -2.56 6.68 -6.81
C LEU A 41 -1.09 6.66 -7.22
N LEU A 42 -0.55 5.48 -7.52
CA LEU A 42 0.84 5.35 -7.98
C LEU A 42 1.04 6.01 -9.35
N GLU A 43 0.01 6.03 -10.18
CA GLU A 43 0.07 6.68 -11.48
C GLU A 43 0.02 8.19 -11.39
N THR A 44 -0.60 8.73 -10.34
CA THR A 44 -0.89 10.16 -10.25
C THR A 44 -0.07 10.90 -9.19
N HIS A 45 0.66 10.19 -8.33
CA HIS A 45 1.44 10.79 -7.26
C HIS A 45 2.84 10.18 -7.19
N PRO A 46 3.86 10.99 -6.86
CA PRO A 46 5.19 10.43 -6.62
C PRO A 46 5.19 9.67 -5.30
N VAL A 47 5.62 8.41 -5.34
CA VAL A 47 5.69 7.54 -4.16
C VAL A 47 7.05 6.86 -4.15
N ASP A 48 7.69 6.85 -2.99
CA ASP A 48 8.99 6.21 -2.83
C ASP A 48 8.85 4.74 -2.44
N ILE A 49 7.91 4.42 -1.56
CA ILE A 49 7.71 3.06 -1.09
C ILE A 49 6.20 2.78 -1.02
N ALA A 50 5.78 1.66 -1.60
CA ALA A 50 4.41 1.19 -1.50
C ALA A 50 4.37 -0.02 -0.56
N ILE A 51 3.53 0.06 0.46
CA ILE A 51 3.30 -1.01 1.42
C ILE A 51 1.94 -1.60 1.09
N LEU A 52 1.93 -2.85 0.63
CA LEU A 52 0.75 -3.49 0.09
C LEU A 52 0.40 -4.73 0.90
N ASP A 53 -0.87 -4.86 1.26
CA ASP A 53 -1.38 -6.10 1.78
C ASP A 53 -1.68 -7.05 0.60
N ILE A 54 -1.50 -8.34 0.81
CA ILE A 54 -1.76 -9.32 -0.24
C ILE A 54 -3.26 -9.41 -0.53
N GLU A 55 -4.07 -9.56 0.51
CA GLU A 55 -5.52 -9.77 0.35
C GLU A 55 -6.28 -8.46 0.28
N MET A 56 -6.63 -8.06 -0.92
CA MET A 56 -7.45 -6.86 -1.15
C MET A 56 -8.45 -7.15 -2.25
N PRO A 57 -9.63 -6.51 -2.22
CA PRO A 57 -10.59 -6.67 -3.28
C PRO A 57 -10.12 -6.02 -4.59
N ILE A 58 -10.71 -6.40 -5.68
CA ILE A 58 -10.51 -5.90 -7.03
C ILE A 58 -9.14 -6.34 -7.57
N LYS A 59 -8.04 -5.89 -6.97
CA LYS A 59 -6.69 -6.34 -7.30
C LYS A 59 -5.93 -6.62 -6.01
N THR A 60 -5.25 -7.75 -5.98
CA THR A 60 -4.45 -8.15 -4.83
C THR A 60 -3.14 -7.36 -4.79
N GLY A 61 -2.45 -7.44 -3.64
CA GLY A 61 -1.13 -6.83 -3.52
C GLY A 61 -0.13 -7.40 -4.51
N LEU A 62 -0.24 -8.70 -4.82
CA LEU A 62 0.65 -9.32 -5.80
C LEU A 62 0.39 -8.80 -7.21
N GLU A 63 -0.85 -8.52 -7.56
CA GLU A 63 -1.18 -7.94 -8.85
C GLU A 63 -0.64 -6.51 -8.97
N VAL A 64 -0.71 -5.74 -7.87
CA VAL A 64 -0.12 -4.40 -7.86
C VAL A 64 1.39 -4.47 -8.00
N LEU A 65 2.03 -5.43 -7.34
CA LEU A 65 3.47 -5.64 -7.45
C LEU A 65 3.87 -5.95 -8.90
N GLU A 66 3.12 -6.81 -9.57
CA GLU A 66 3.36 -7.14 -10.97
C GLU A 66 3.28 -5.88 -11.85
N TRP A 67 2.23 -5.10 -11.64
CA TRP A 67 2.06 -3.85 -12.37
C TRP A 67 3.24 -2.89 -12.12
N ALA A 68 3.67 -2.78 -10.85
CA ALA A 68 4.76 -1.87 -10.48
C ALA A 68 6.09 -2.28 -11.10
N LYS A 69 6.37 -3.58 -11.15
CA LYS A 69 7.59 -4.07 -11.78
C LYS A 69 7.69 -3.67 -13.25
N SER A 70 6.55 -3.66 -13.93
CA SER A 70 6.48 -3.32 -15.35
C SER A 70 6.49 -1.81 -15.57
N GLN A 71 5.73 -1.06 -14.76
CA GLN A 71 5.47 0.35 -15.01
C GLN A 71 6.34 1.31 -14.18
N GLN A 72 6.77 0.88 -13.00
CA GLN A 72 7.56 1.71 -12.10
C GLN A 72 8.65 0.86 -11.43
N PRO A 73 9.65 0.42 -12.22
CA PRO A 73 10.66 -0.51 -11.69
C PRO A 73 11.51 0.07 -10.56
N GLN A 74 11.53 1.37 -10.38
CA GLN A 74 12.29 2.01 -9.31
C GLN A 74 11.53 2.09 -8.00
N LEU A 75 10.22 1.86 -8.03
CA LEU A 75 9.40 1.88 -6.83
C LEU A 75 9.75 0.71 -5.93
N LYS A 76 9.98 1.00 -4.66
CA LYS A 76 10.17 -0.05 -3.66
C LYS A 76 8.80 -0.53 -3.20
N VAL A 77 8.61 -1.84 -3.20
CA VAL A 77 7.36 -2.45 -2.78
C VAL A 77 7.61 -3.39 -1.63
N VAL A 78 6.84 -3.20 -0.55
CA VAL A 78 6.87 -4.07 0.63
C VAL A 78 5.53 -4.76 0.71
N ILE A 79 5.55 -6.09 0.71
CA ILE A 79 4.33 -6.88 0.84
C ILE A 79 4.18 -7.29 2.29
N VAL A 80 3.02 -7.01 2.86
CA VAL A 80 2.70 -7.44 4.22
C VAL A 80 1.54 -8.43 4.18
N THR A 81 1.53 -9.36 5.13
CA THR A 81 0.47 -10.34 5.24
C THR A 81 -0.29 -10.07 6.52
N THR A 82 -1.59 -9.91 6.42
CA THR A 82 -2.43 -9.71 7.59
C THR A 82 -3.47 -10.81 7.66
N PHE A 83 -3.81 -11.22 8.88
CA PHE A 83 -4.85 -12.21 9.10
C PHE A 83 -6.17 -11.47 9.26
N LYS A 84 -7.02 -11.58 8.26
CA LYS A 84 -8.29 -10.86 8.23
C LYS A 84 -9.48 -11.71 8.59
N ARG A 85 -9.26 -13.01 8.77
CA ARG A 85 -10.32 -13.95 9.09
C ARG A 85 -9.93 -14.75 10.31
N PRO A 86 -10.30 -14.27 11.50
CA PRO A 86 -10.04 -15.04 12.72
C PRO A 86 -10.82 -16.35 12.66
N GLY A 87 -10.28 -17.39 13.26
CA GLY A 87 -10.95 -18.67 13.36
C GLY A 87 -10.66 -19.67 12.26
N TYR A 88 -9.68 -19.44 11.50
CA TYR A 88 -9.24 -20.45 10.58
C TYR A 88 -9.02 -21.77 11.24
#